data_ee1307441173481e0d610f75db61832c
#
_entry.id   ee1307441173481e0d610f75db61832c
#
_cell.length_a   1.000
_cell.length_b   1.000
_cell.length_c   1.000
_cell.angle_alpha   90.00
_cell.angle_beta   90.00
_cell.angle_gamma   90.00
#
_symmetry.space_group_name_H-M   'P 1'
#
loop_
_entity.id
_entity.type
_entity.pdbx_description
1 polymer ?
#
loop_
_entity_poly.entity_id
_entity_poly.type
_entity_poly.pdbx_seq_one_letter_code
_entity_poly.pdbx_strand_id
1 'polypeptide(L)' 'MTDISTLKTDDRIVFSNGHESPVVEVIDAEAFLNISFMTEKEEELSLYFQKETGEAPGTHYEIVKVIKHV' A
#
# COMPACT_ATOMS: atom_id res chain seq x y z
N MET A 1 -12.37 3.86 1.29
CA MET A 1 -11.39 4.79 1.91
C MET A 1 -10.76 4.14 3.12
N THR A 2 -9.45 4.04 3.16
CA THR A 2 -8.72 3.31 4.19
C THR A 2 -7.54 4.15 4.66
N ASP A 3 -7.49 4.43 5.95
CA ASP A 3 -6.36 5.15 6.54
C ASP A 3 -5.19 4.18 6.68
N ILE A 4 -4.06 4.50 6.04
CA ILE A 4 -2.88 3.64 6.03
C ILE A 4 -1.70 4.29 6.76
N SER A 5 -1.96 5.34 7.56
CA SER A 5 -0.90 6.13 8.20
C SER A 5 -0.01 5.33 9.15
N THR A 6 -0.49 4.20 9.66
CA THR A 6 0.27 3.34 10.58
C THR A 6 0.90 2.12 9.89
N LEU A 7 0.85 2.07 8.57
CA LEU A 7 1.39 0.94 7.82
C LEU A 7 2.90 0.83 8.04
N LYS A 8 3.38 -0.39 8.17
CA LYS A 8 4.80 -0.68 8.39
C LYS A 8 5.27 -1.81 7.48
N THR A 9 6.58 -1.92 7.32
CA THR A 9 7.20 -3.06 6.65
C THR A 9 6.73 -4.35 7.31
N ASP A 10 6.50 -5.36 6.49
CA ASP A 10 5.99 -6.69 6.86
C ASP A 10 4.50 -6.76 7.11
N ASP A 11 3.78 -5.63 7.17
CA ASP A 11 2.32 -5.68 7.11
C ASP A 11 1.91 -6.17 5.72
N ARG A 12 0.65 -6.56 5.56
CA ARG A 12 0.11 -6.95 4.26
C ARG A 12 -0.99 -5.98 3.87
N ILE A 13 -1.12 -5.76 2.57
CA ILE A 13 -2.13 -4.86 2.04
C ILE A 13 -2.99 -5.61 1.02
N VAL A 14 -4.27 -5.25 0.98
CA VAL A 14 -5.22 -5.79 0.00
C VAL A 14 -5.72 -4.63 -0.84
N PHE A 15 -5.61 -4.78 -2.14
CA PHE A 15 -6.06 -3.76 -3.10
C PHE A 15 -7.53 -3.97 -3.47
N SER A 16 -8.13 -2.93 -4.05
CA SER A 16 -9.55 -2.95 -4.42
C SER A 16 -9.91 -4.04 -5.42
N ASN A 17 -8.93 -4.52 -6.21
CA ASN A 17 -9.15 -5.61 -7.15
C ASN A 17 -9.00 -7.00 -6.52
N GLY A 18 -8.77 -7.06 -5.20
CA GLY A 18 -8.60 -8.32 -4.49
C GLY A 18 -7.18 -8.82 -4.37
N HIS A 19 -6.23 -8.19 -5.06
CA HIS A 19 -4.82 -8.59 -4.96
C HIS A 19 -4.28 -8.28 -3.57
N GLU A 20 -3.57 -9.21 -2.98
CA GLU A 20 -2.93 -9.05 -1.67
C GLU A 20 -1.42 -9.11 -1.84
N SER A 21 -0.71 -8.25 -1.14
CA SER A 21 0.75 -8.16 -1.23
C SER A 21 1.37 -7.89 0.13
N PRO A 22 2.56 -8.44 0.40
CA PRO A 22 3.33 -7.97 1.55
C PRO A 22 3.86 -6.57 1.27
N VAL A 23 4.05 -5.78 2.32
CA VAL A 23 4.68 -4.47 2.23
C VAL A 23 6.19 -4.68 2.31
N VAL A 24 6.88 -4.41 1.21
CA VAL A 24 8.33 -4.61 1.14
C VAL A 24 9.06 -3.48 1.85
N GLU A 25 8.60 -2.25 1.62
CA GLU A 25 9.21 -1.06 2.24
C GLU A 25 8.19 0.05 2.31
N VAL A 26 8.27 0.87 3.37
CA VAL A 26 7.43 2.05 3.55
C VAL A 26 8.32 3.23 3.87
N ILE A 27 8.16 4.32 3.12
CA ILE A 27 8.90 5.56 3.38
C ILE A 27 7.87 6.67 3.58
N ASP A 28 7.97 7.39 4.70
CA ASP A 28 7.05 8.48 4.98
C ASP A 28 7.32 9.65 4.03
N ALA A 29 6.25 10.17 3.44
CA ALA A 29 6.32 11.27 2.47
C ALA A 29 5.18 12.26 2.72
N GLU A 30 5.12 12.79 3.95
CA GLU A 30 4.14 13.78 4.39
C GLU A 30 2.71 13.25 4.31
N ALA A 31 1.89 13.75 3.37
CA ALA A 31 0.50 13.29 3.21
C ALA A 31 0.42 11.93 2.52
N PHE A 32 1.55 11.40 2.07
CA PHE A 32 1.64 10.14 1.32
C PHE A 32 2.58 9.17 2.02
N LEU A 33 2.45 7.89 1.70
CA LEU A 33 3.47 6.89 1.97
C LEU A 33 3.98 6.37 0.64
N ASN A 34 5.30 6.30 0.49
CA ASN A 34 5.89 5.62 -0.65
C ASN A 34 5.99 4.14 -0.26
N ILE A 35 5.21 3.31 -0.91
CA ILE A 35 5.11 1.90 -0.57
C ILE A 35 5.64 1.05 -1.70
N SER A 36 6.56 0.15 -1.37
CA SER A 36 7.05 -0.86 -2.29
C SER A 36 6.29 -2.15 -2.01
N PHE A 37 5.72 -2.74 -3.03
CA PHE A 37 4.90 -3.93 -2.91
C PHE A 37 5.11 -4.82 -4.14
N MET A 38 4.54 -6.03 -4.10
CA MET A 38 4.63 -6.97 -5.21
C MET A 38 3.35 -6.92 -6.03
N THR A 39 3.49 -6.79 -7.34
CA THR A 39 2.35 -6.82 -8.25
C THR A 39 1.86 -8.25 -8.45
N GLU A 40 0.73 -8.38 -9.16
CA GLU A 40 0.17 -9.70 -9.49
C GLU A 40 1.12 -10.54 -10.35
N LYS A 41 2.06 -9.88 -11.04
CA LYS A 41 3.07 -10.54 -11.86
C LYS A 41 4.36 -10.79 -11.08
N GLU A 42 4.32 -10.61 -9.75
CA GLU A 42 5.46 -10.82 -8.87
C GLU A 42 6.64 -9.88 -9.16
N GLU A 43 6.32 -8.67 -9.63
CA GLU A 43 7.30 -7.61 -9.83
C GLU A 43 7.18 -6.60 -8.72
N GLU A 44 8.31 -6.09 -8.22
CA GLU A 44 8.28 -5.05 -7.20
C GLU A 44 7.94 -3.71 -7.83
N LEU A 45 7.04 -2.98 -7.21
CA LEU A 45 6.60 -1.67 -7.68
C LEU A 45 6.51 -0.73 -6.49
N SER A 46 6.96 0.51 -6.67
CA SER A 46 6.88 1.55 -5.64
C SER A 46 5.96 2.66 -6.11
N LEU A 47 4.97 2.98 -5.30
CA LEU A 47 4.01 4.06 -5.61
C LEU A 47 3.79 4.91 -4.37
N TYR A 48 3.31 6.13 -4.58
CA TYR A 48 2.88 7.01 -3.50
C TYR A 48 1.38 6.81 -3.26
N PHE A 49 1.03 6.46 -2.03
CA PHE A 49 -0.36 6.26 -1.63
C PHE A 49 -0.75 7.34 -0.62
N GLN A 50 -1.94 7.90 -0.76
CA GLN A 50 -2.44 8.88 0.21
C GLN A 50 -2.69 8.21 1.55
N LYS A 51 -2.19 8.81 2.63
CA LYS A 51 -2.32 8.23 3.97
C LYS A 51 -3.77 8.08 4.42
N GLU A 52 -4.62 9.04 4.07
CA GLU A 52 -6.00 9.06 4.54
C GLU A 52 -6.94 8.15 3.75
N THR A 53 -6.62 7.85 2.51
CA THR A 53 -7.54 7.14 1.62
C THR A 53 -7.02 5.80 1.13
N GLY A 54 -5.70 5.62 1.10
CA GLY A 54 -5.09 4.42 0.53
C GLY A 54 -5.03 4.41 -0.98
N GLU A 55 -5.36 5.54 -1.62
CA GLU A 55 -5.33 5.64 -3.08
C GLU A 55 -3.95 6.08 -3.58
N ALA A 56 -3.53 5.52 -4.72
CA ALA A 56 -2.34 5.96 -5.43
C ALA A 56 -2.81 6.80 -6.63
N PRO A 57 -2.76 8.13 -6.54
CA PRO A 57 -3.28 9.00 -7.60
C PRO A 57 -2.61 8.72 -8.94
N GLY A 58 -3.41 8.72 -10.00
CA GLY A 58 -2.92 8.46 -11.35
C GLY A 58 -2.80 6.97 -11.68
N THR A 59 -3.15 6.09 -10.74
CA THR A 59 -3.11 4.64 -10.94
C THR A 59 -4.45 4.03 -10.57
N HIS A 60 -4.62 2.74 -10.88
CA HIS A 60 -5.80 2.01 -10.45
C HIS A 60 -5.62 1.33 -9.09
N TYR A 61 -4.48 1.53 -8.44
CA TYR A 61 -4.21 0.89 -7.15
C TYR A 61 -4.88 1.66 -6.02
N GLU A 62 -5.63 0.95 -5.21
CA GLU A 62 -6.22 1.51 -3.99
C GLU A 62 -6.16 0.44 -2.91
N ILE A 63 -5.56 0.78 -1.77
CA ILE A 63 -5.50 -0.12 -0.62
C ILE A 63 -6.83 -0.03 0.11
N VAL A 64 -7.52 -1.16 0.24
CA VAL A 64 -8.83 -1.21 0.91
C VAL A 64 -8.76 -1.92 2.26
N LYS A 65 -7.65 -2.59 2.55
CA LYS A 65 -7.49 -3.30 3.82
C LYS A 65 -6.01 -3.44 4.16
N VAL A 66 -5.70 -3.28 5.44
CA VAL A 66 -4.34 -3.51 5.97
C VAL A 66 -4.42 -4.65 6.97
N ILE A 67 -3.53 -5.63 6.82
CA ILE A 67 -3.42 -6.75 7.75
C ILE A 67 -2.10 -6.55 8.50
N LYS A 68 -2.22 -6.28 9.79
CA LYS A 68 -1.04 -5.98 10.60
C LYS A 68 -0.24 -7.24 10.89
N HIS A 69 1.07 -7.10 10.83
CA HIS A 69 1.98 -8.16 11.21
C HIS A 69 2.01 -8.26 12.74
N VAL A 70 1.91 -9.48 13.24
CA VAL A 70 1.87 -9.75 14.69
C VAL A 70 3.19 -10.37 15.14
#